data_db1a585ea9c65003048f4c15b1eeebbd
#
_entry.id   db1a585ea9c65003048f4c15b1eeebbd
#
_cell.length_a   1.000
_cell.length_b   1.000
_cell.length_c   1.000
_cell.angle_alpha   90.00
_cell.angle_beta   90.00
_cell.angle_gamma   90.00
#
_symmetry.space_group_name_H-M   'P 1'
#
loop_
_entity.id
_entity.type
_entity.pdbx_description
1 polymer ?
#
loop_
_entity_poly.entity_id
_entity_poly.type
_entity_poly.pdbx_seq_one_letter_code
_entity_poly.pdbx_strand_id
1 'polypeptide(L)'
;MNFFDVCVTIVTLPLFYTFAEKMAKNLTHTAVLKDKVILITGGTGFLGQKLIQKLLDIGTPRKIIIFSRDEFKQHEMGQSLSDPKGKLRFFLGDVRDLARLERAFKGVDIVIHAAALKQVPALEYNPLEAIKTNILGTQNVIDAALNNNVKKVLLVSTDKAVNPVNLYGATKLCAERLLVAANAYRKNEKIAGFSVVRYGNVIGSRGSIVEILERQKDSGLVTLTDKRMTRFWITGEGAVELVLDALSLMKGGEIFIPKLKAMMLKDLLKTVAPNCKVKIIGIRPGEKIHETLLTSDEVRRTRDIKNHYLIEPEHDWWKTEHLKNFSYVPTDFSYTSDKVRHLKPEELKSMLTL
;
A
#
# COMPACT_ATOMS: atom_id res chain seq x y z
N MET A 1 -17.45 27.21 -41.65
CA MET A 1 -17.03 26.40 -40.45
C MET A 1 -15.52 26.52 -40.36
N ASN A 2 -15.01 27.28 -39.40
CA ASN A 2 -13.61 27.64 -39.32
C ASN A 2 -12.75 26.48 -38.74
N PHE A 3 -11.61 26.27 -39.39
CA PHE A 3 -10.59 25.25 -38.99
C PHE A 3 -10.10 25.34 -37.52
N PHE A 4 -10.36 26.47 -36.87
CA PHE A 4 -10.01 26.71 -35.46
C PHE A 4 -10.97 26.03 -34.46
N ASP A 5 -12.23 25.81 -34.80
CA ASP A 5 -13.22 25.20 -33.90
C ASP A 5 -13.07 23.69 -33.74
N VAL A 6 -12.46 23.01 -34.72
CA VAL A 6 -12.24 21.54 -34.68
C VAL A 6 -11.03 21.15 -33.84
N CYS A 7 -9.99 22.00 -33.76
CA CYS A 7 -8.81 21.73 -32.94
C CYS A 7 -9.04 21.89 -31.43
N VAL A 8 -9.91 22.82 -31.02
CA VAL A 8 -10.21 23.04 -29.60
C VAL A 8 -11.03 21.89 -29.00
N THR A 9 -11.92 21.29 -29.82
CA THR A 9 -12.79 20.19 -29.35
C THR A 9 -12.03 18.88 -29.15
N ILE A 10 -10.96 18.60 -29.91
CA ILE A 10 -10.20 17.35 -29.85
C ILE A 10 -9.21 17.35 -28.65
N VAL A 11 -8.69 18.51 -28.24
CA VAL A 11 -7.73 18.61 -27.11
C VAL A 11 -8.44 18.70 -25.76
N THR A 12 -9.68 19.16 -25.71
CA THR A 12 -10.45 19.32 -24.46
C THR A 12 -11.17 18.06 -24.00
N LEU A 13 -11.57 17.17 -24.92
CA LEU A 13 -12.27 15.92 -24.57
C LEU A 13 -11.47 14.99 -23.60
N PRO A 14 -10.19 14.70 -23.81
CA PRO A 14 -9.42 13.87 -22.86
C PRO A 14 -9.26 14.51 -21.49
N LEU A 15 -9.10 15.83 -21.43
CA LEU A 15 -8.97 16.58 -20.18
C LEU A 15 -10.28 16.61 -19.38
N PHE A 16 -11.41 16.77 -20.03
CA PHE A 16 -12.73 16.71 -19.40
C PHE A 16 -13.06 15.30 -18.90
N TYR A 17 -12.72 14.27 -19.67
CA TYR A 17 -12.95 12.87 -19.28
C TYR A 17 -12.12 12.49 -18.05
N THR A 18 -10.83 12.85 -18.01
CA THR A 18 -9.95 12.60 -16.86
C THR A 18 -10.38 13.41 -15.62
N PHE A 19 -10.91 14.62 -15.80
CA PHE A 19 -11.44 15.44 -14.71
C PHE A 19 -12.72 14.85 -14.12
N ALA A 20 -13.65 14.41 -14.97
CA ALA A 20 -14.91 13.77 -14.56
C ALA A 20 -14.66 12.45 -13.83
N GLU A 21 -13.73 11.61 -14.30
CA GLU A 21 -13.32 10.38 -13.60
C GLU A 21 -12.71 10.68 -12.24
N LYS A 22 -11.85 11.68 -12.13
CA LYS A 22 -11.24 12.09 -10.87
C LYS A 22 -12.28 12.63 -9.87
N MET A 23 -13.26 13.41 -10.35
CA MET A 23 -14.37 13.87 -9.53
C MET A 23 -15.25 12.72 -9.04
N ALA A 24 -15.65 11.79 -9.93
CA ALA A 24 -16.46 10.62 -9.57
C ALA A 24 -15.74 9.75 -8.53
N LYS A 25 -14.43 9.54 -8.70
CA LYS A 25 -13.58 8.81 -7.75
C LYS A 25 -13.54 9.50 -6.39
N ASN A 26 -13.34 10.82 -6.35
CA ASN A 26 -13.34 11.58 -5.11
C ASN A 26 -14.71 11.52 -4.39
N LEU A 27 -15.82 11.53 -5.12
CA LEU A 27 -17.16 11.37 -4.55
C LEU A 27 -17.33 9.99 -3.91
N THR A 28 -16.81 8.94 -4.55
CA THR A 28 -16.86 7.56 -4.01
C THR A 28 -16.03 7.44 -2.73
N HIS A 29 -14.79 7.97 -2.70
CA HIS A 29 -13.97 8.02 -1.49
C HIS A 29 -14.65 8.79 -0.37
N THR A 30 -15.19 9.96 -0.69
CA THR A 30 -15.92 10.81 0.28
C THR A 30 -17.11 10.07 0.89
N ALA A 31 -17.89 9.35 0.09
CA ALA A 31 -19.07 8.60 0.58
C ALA A 31 -18.71 7.50 1.57
N VAL A 32 -17.64 6.72 1.28
CA VAL A 32 -17.18 5.64 2.15
C VAL A 32 -16.64 6.16 3.49
N LEU A 33 -16.01 7.32 3.48
CA LEU A 33 -15.33 7.91 4.64
C LEU A 33 -16.23 8.85 5.48
N LYS A 34 -17.38 9.25 4.92
CA LYS A 34 -18.28 10.22 5.57
C LYS A 34 -18.74 9.73 6.95
N ASP A 35 -18.53 10.56 7.95
CA ASP A 35 -18.90 10.36 9.35
C ASP A 35 -18.26 9.11 10.01
N LYS A 36 -17.21 8.54 9.41
CA LYS A 36 -16.50 7.36 9.93
C LYS A 36 -15.42 7.74 10.93
N VAL A 37 -15.22 6.86 11.89
CA VAL A 37 -14.02 6.82 12.75
C VAL A 37 -13.03 5.86 12.12
N ILE A 38 -11.85 6.39 11.75
CA ILE A 38 -10.82 5.65 11.05
C ILE A 38 -9.61 5.51 11.97
N LEU A 39 -9.13 4.28 12.18
CA LEU A 39 -7.91 4.02 12.92
C LEU A 39 -6.82 3.52 11.99
N ILE A 40 -5.61 4.09 12.13
CA ILE A 40 -4.43 3.73 11.34
C ILE A 40 -3.35 3.22 12.29
N THR A 41 -3.07 1.91 12.25
CA THR A 41 -1.90 1.37 12.96
C THR A 41 -0.65 1.69 12.17
N GLY A 42 0.44 2.04 12.86
CA GLY A 42 1.65 2.53 12.18
C GLY A 42 1.46 3.91 11.54
N GLY A 43 0.48 4.69 12.01
CA GLY A 43 0.10 5.98 11.45
C GLY A 43 1.22 7.03 11.39
N THR A 44 2.25 6.93 12.25
CA THR A 44 3.44 7.80 12.18
C THR A 44 4.46 7.38 11.12
N GLY A 45 4.22 6.27 10.40
CA GLY A 45 5.03 5.84 9.26
C GLY A 45 4.78 6.68 8.00
N PHE A 46 5.60 6.50 6.96
CA PHE A 46 5.52 7.28 5.71
C PHE A 46 4.12 7.24 5.06
N LEU A 47 3.56 6.03 4.84
CA LEU A 47 2.22 5.90 4.27
C LEU A 47 1.16 6.48 5.21
N GLY A 48 1.29 6.22 6.53
CA GLY A 48 0.35 6.72 7.53
C GLY A 48 0.25 8.25 7.52
N GLN A 49 1.37 8.95 7.48
CA GLN A 49 1.41 10.42 7.41
C GLN A 49 0.69 10.95 6.16
N LYS A 50 1.01 10.41 4.97
CA LYS A 50 0.36 10.82 3.73
C LYS A 50 -1.14 10.51 3.71
N LEU A 51 -1.53 9.36 4.25
CA LEU A 51 -2.93 8.96 4.35
C LEU A 51 -3.71 9.88 5.31
N ILE A 52 -3.14 10.21 6.46
CA ILE A 52 -3.76 11.11 7.44
C ILE A 52 -3.94 12.50 6.82
N GLN A 53 -2.92 13.05 6.16
CA GLN A 53 -3.04 14.31 5.44
C GLN A 53 -4.18 14.28 4.42
N LYS A 54 -4.23 13.24 3.58
CA LYS A 54 -5.30 13.07 2.58
C LYS A 54 -6.69 12.96 3.22
N LEU A 55 -6.83 12.26 4.35
CA LEU A 55 -8.10 12.14 5.08
C LEU A 55 -8.54 13.48 5.69
N LEU A 56 -7.60 14.30 6.16
CA LEU A 56 -7.88 15.66 6.63
C LEU A 56 -8.32 16.56 5.48
N ASP A 57 -7.65 16.47 4.32
CA ASP A 57 -7.99 17.25 3.11
C ASP A 57 -9.41 16.90 2.59
N ILE A 58 -9.77 15.60 2.57
CA ILE A 58 -11.14 15.15 2.24
C ILE A 58 -12.15 15.72 3.25
N GLY A 59 -11.79 15.79 4.51
CA GLY A 59 -12.54 16.45 5.56
C GLY A 59 -13.85 15.78 6.00
N THR A 60 -14.22 14.61 5.45
CA THR A 60 -15.46 13.91 5.76
C THR A 60 -15.39 12.90 6.91
N PRO A 61 -14.25 12.30 7.27
CA PRO A 61 -14.16 11.47 8.46
C PRO A 61 -14.57 12.24 9.73
N ARG A 62 -15.23 11.55 10.65
CA ARG A 62 -15.60 12.10 11.97
C ARG A 62 -14.40 12.20 12.89
N LYS A 63 -13.55 11.13 12.90
CA LYS A 63 -12.30 11.07 13.68
C LYS A 63 -11.25 10.25 12.92
N ILE A 64 -10.00 10.57 13.13
CA ILE A 64 -8.83 9.87 12.61
C ILE A 64 -7.95 9.53 13.81
N ILE A 65 -7.77 8.23 14.10
CA ILE A 65 -6.99 7.73 15.22
C ILE A 65 -5.65 7.23 14.71
N ILE A 66 -4.58 7.80 15.23
CA ILE A 66 -3.19 7.42 14.95
C ILE A 66 -2.75 6.47 16.06
N PHE A 67 -2.52 5.20 15.73
CA PHE A 67 -2.04 4.18 16.68
C PHE A 67 -0.60 3.81 16.35
N SER A 68 0.33 4.14 17.23
CA SER A 68 1.75 3.83 17.07
C SER A 68 2.49 3.80 18.41
N ARG A 69 3.71 3.23 18.42
CA ARG A 69 4.52 3.04 19.64
C ARG A 69 5.35 4.25 20.04
N ASP A 70 5.65 5.11 19.08
CA ASP A 70 6.63 6.18 19.20
C ASP A 70 5.92 7.49 19.58
N GLU A 71 6.04 7.90 20.83
CA GLU A 71 5.43 9.12 21.36
C GLU A 71 5.99 10.40 20.72
N PHE A 72 7.30 10.40 20.45
CA PHE A 72 7.96 11.56 19.88
C PHE A 72 7.46 11.82 18.46
N LYS A 73 7.36 10.77 17.62
CA LYS A 73 6.79 10.90 16.27
C LYS A 73 5.31 11.31 16.29
N GLN A 74 4.54 10.86 17.30
CA GLN A 74 3.16 11.34 17.45
C GLN A 74 3.12 12.82 17.80
N HIS A 75 4.00 13.28 18.69
CA HIS A 75 4.12 14.68 19.07
C HIS A 75 4.51 15.57 17.88
N GLU A 76 5.59 15.22 17.15
CA GLU A 76 6.01 15.93 15.94
C GLU A 76 4.87 16.00 14.88
N MET A 77 4.17 14.88 14.68
CA MET A 77 3.04 14.83 13.76
C MET A 77 1.91 15.76 14.20
N GLY A 78 1.61 15.80 15.50
CA GLY A 78 0.59 16.68 16.06
C GLY A 78 0.91 18.17 15.85
N GLN A 79 2.18 18.52 15.85
CA GLN A 79 2.64 19.89 15.59
C GLN A 79 2.65 20.25 14.10
N SER A 80 2.92 19.26 13.21
CA SER A 80 3.08 19.49 11.78
C SER A 80 1.77 19.46 10.99
N LEU A 81 0.73 18.78 11.49
CA LEU A 81 -0.55 18.63 10.80
C LEU A 81 -1.55 19.71 11.19
N SER A 82 -2.17 20.35 10.20
CA SER A 82 -3.27 21.26 10.42
C SER A 82 -4.57 20.47 10.65
N ASP A 83 -5.11 20.55 11.86
CA ASP A 83 -6.40 19.94 12.23
C ASP A 83 -7.35 20.96 12.88
N PRO A 84 -7.86 21.94 12.13
CA PRO A 84 -8.69 23.00 12.66
C PRO A 84 -10.05 22.50 13.20
N LYS A 85 -10.45 21.27 12.85
CA LYS A 85 -11.70 20.65 13.30
C LYS A 85 -11.50 19.65 14.45
N GLY A 86 -10.29 19.51 14.96
CA GLY A 86 -9.97 18.62 16.08
C GLY A 86 -10.34 17.16 15.85
N LYS A 87 -10.08 16.64 14.66
CA LYS A 87 -10.41 15.24 14.26
C LYS A 87 -9.37 14.23 14.69
N LEU A 88 -8.12 14.65 14.84
CA LEU A 88 -7.01 13.75 15.16
C LEU A 88 -7.07 13.26 16.61
N ARG A 89 -6.75 12.03 16.81
CA ARG A 89 -6.57 11.40 18.13
C ARG A 89 -5.32 10.54 18.09
N PHE A 90 -4.43 10.77 19.01
CA PHE A 90 -3.16 10.06 19.15
C PHE A 90 -3.27 9.00 20.24
N PHE A 91 -3.13 7.73 19.84
CA PHE A 91 -3.13 6.59 20.75
C PHE A 91 -1.75 5.95 20.77
N LEU A 92 -1.06 6.09 21.88
CA LEU A 92 0.19 5.37 22.12
C LEU A 92 -0.11 3.90 22.41
N GLY A 93 0.49 2.99 21.64
CA GLY A 93 0.31 1.55 21.83
C GLY A 93 1.05 0.70 20.81
N ASP A 94 1.20 -0.58 21.15
CA ASP A 94 1.83 -1.61 20.32
C ASP A 94 0.76 -2.57 19.80
N VAL A 95 0.87 -3.00 18.53
CA VAL A 95 -0.04 -4.00 17.95
C VAL A 95 0.10 -5.38 18.60
N ARG A 96 1.18 -5.61 19.34
CA ARG A 96 1.39 -6.84 20.13
C ARG A 96 0.55 -6.87 21.42
N ASP A 97 0.00 -5.74 21.83
CA ASP A 97 -0.87 -5.60 23.01
C ASP A 97 -2.35 -5.60 22.59
N LEU A 98 -3.00 -6.77 22.69
CA LEU A 98 -4.41 -6.94 22.33
C LEU A 98 -5.31 -6.06 23.22
N ALA A 99 -5.06 -5.99 24.53
CA ALA A 99 -5.90 -5.22 25.43
C ALA A 99 -5.86 -3.71 25.10
N ARG A 100 -4.70 -3.21 24.68
CA ARG A 100 -4.55 -1.82 24.21
C ARG A 100 -5.26 -1.59 22.90
N LEU A 101 -5.19 -2.53 21.95
CA LEU A 101 -5.92 -2.47 20.68
C LEU A 101 -7.44 -2.48 20.90
N GLU A 102 -7.96 -3.33 21.76
CA GLU A 102 -9.39 -3.38 22.07
C GLU A 102 -9.93 -2.06 22.60
N ARG A 103 -9.15 -1.38 23.46
CA ARG A 103 -9.51 -0.01 23.92
C ARG A 103 -9.49 1.01 22.78
N ALA A 104 -8.48 0.93 21.90
CA ALA A 104 -8.33 1.86 20.81
C ALA A 104 -9.40 1.67 19.71
N PHE A 105 -9.93 0.44 19.57
CA PHE A 105 -10.92 0.08 18.54
C PHE A 105 -12.37 0.38 18.93
N LYS A 106 -12.64 0.80 20.16
CA LYS A 106 -14.00 1.18 20.60
C LYS A 106 -14.59 2.27 19.73
N GLY A 107 -15.69 1.95 19.03
CA GLY A 107 -16.38 2.87 18.14
C GLY A 107 -15.65 3.22 16.84
N VAL A 108 -14.67 2.43 16.45
CA VAL A 108 -13.97 2.53 15.15
C VAL A 108 -14.78 1.84 14.06
N ASP A 109 -14.95 2.51 12.92
CA ASP A 109 -15.64 1.95 11.76
C ASP A 109 -14.67 1.28 10.77
N ILE A 110 -13.48 1.86 10.58
CA ILE A 110 -12.49 1.44 9.58
C ILE A 110 -11.12 1.35 10.23
N VAL A 111 -10.42 0.25 10.00
CA VAL A 111 -9.02 0.06 10.40
C VAL A 111 -8.14 -0.10 9.16
N ILE A 112 -7.06 0.69 9.10
CA ILE A 112 -5.99 0.53 8.11
C ILE A 112 -4.76 0.04 8.85
N HIS A 113 -4.41 -1.23 8.65
CA HIS A 113 -3.30 -1.88 9.33
C HIS A 113 -2.01 -1.73 8.52
N ALA A 114 -1.21 -0.68 8.84
CA ALA A 114 0.07 -0.40 8.20
C ALA A 114 1.28 -0.60 9.14
N ALA A 115 1.05 -1.00 10.40
CA ALA A 115 2.12 -1.30 11.33
C ALA A 115 2.81 -2.62 10.94
N ALA A 116 4.12 -2.56 10.69
CA ALA A 116 4.97 -3.72 10.45
C ALA A 116 6.44 -3.38 10.67
N LEU A 117 7.23 -4.37 11.00
CA LEU A 117 8.69 -4.34 10.85
C LEU A 117 9.01 -4.74 9.40
N LYS A 118 9.89 -4.00 8.71
CA LYS A 118 10.14 -4.19 7.27
C LYS A 118 11.62 -4.24 6.83
N GLN A 119 12.54 -3.99 7.73
CA GLN A 119 13.98 -3.97 7.43
C GLN A 119 14.51 -5.39 7.37
N VAL A 120 14.72 -5.92 6.14
CA VAL A 120 15.08 -7.32 5.91
C VAL A 120 16.29 -7.77 6.76
N PRO A 121 17.46 -7.10 6.74
CA PRO A 121 18.60 -7.58 7.54
C PRO A 121 18.32 -7.61 9.04
N ALA A 122 17.59 -6.63 9.56
CA ALA A 122 17.23 -6.60 10.98
C ALA A 122 16.26 -7.72 11.36
N LEU A 123 15.36 -8.11 10.47
CA LEU A 123 14.39 -9.17 10.70
C LEU A 123 15.00 -10.57 10.60
N GLU A 124 15.93 -10.78 9.66
CA GLU A 124 16.69 -12.03 9.60
C GLU A 124 17.49 -12.29 10.89
N TYR A 125 17.99 -11.21 11.50
CA TYR A 125 18.71 -11.28 12.78
C TYR A 125 17.77 -11.40 13.99
N ASN A 126 16.53 -10.86 13.91
CA ASN A 126 15.54 -10.84 15.00
C ASN A 126 14.23 -11.51 14.58
N PRO A 127 14.21 -12.81 14.26
CA PRO A 127 13.06 -13.47 13.64
C PRO A 127 11.80 -13.45 14.52
N LEU A 128 11.94 -13.64 15.83
CA LEU A 128 10.80 -13.64 16.75
C LEU A 128 10.11 -12.28 16.83
N GLU A 129 10.86 -11.17 16.73
CA GLU A 129 10.27 -9.83 16.74
C GLU A 129 9.46 -9.56 15.45
N ALA A 130 9.93 -10.11 14.31
CA ALA A 130 9.18 -10.09 13.07
C ALA A 130 7.85 -10.86 13.19
N ILE A 131 7.89 -12.08 13.75
CA ILE A 131 6.70 -12.91 13.97
C ILE A 131 5.74 -12.23 14.93
N LYS A 132 6.22 -11.77 16.09
CA LYS A 132 5.38 -11.10 17.09
C LYS A 132 4.68 -9.86 16.54
N THR A 133 5.39 -9.05 15.74
CA THR A 133 4.84 -7.80 15.23
C THR A 133 3.98 -8.02 13.98
N ASN A 134 4.52 -8.73 12.98
CA ASN A 134 3.86 -8.81 11.68
C ASN A 134 2.79 -9.89 11.61
N ILE A 135 2.92 -11.00 12.37
CA ILE A 135 1.96 -12.10 12.37
C ILE A 135 1.03 -11.99 13.58
N LEU A 136 1.55 -12.10 14.81
CA LEU A 136 0.72 -12.06 16.01
C LEU A 136 0.08 -10.67 16.21
N GLY A 137 0.79 -9.59 15.86
CA GLY A 137 0.21 -8.25 15.85
C GLY A 137 -0.94 -8.11 14.85
N THR A 138 -0.87 -8.77 13.68
CA THR A 138 -2.00 -8.82 12.72
C THR A 138 -3.15 -9.63 13.30
N GLN A 139 -2.89 -10.77 13.95
CA GLN A 139 -3.93 -11.54 14.65
C GLN A 139 -4.63 -10.69 15.71
N ASN A 140 -3.90 -9.97 16.54
CA ASN A 140 -4.47 -9.07 17.55
C ASN A 140 -5.35 -7.97 16.93
N VAL A 141 -4.96 -7.44 15.76
CA VAL A 141 -5.78 -6.46 15.02
C VAL A 141 -7.09 -7.09 14.53
N ILE A 142 -7.04 -8.34 14.06
CA ILE A 142 -8.23 -9.10 13.66
C ILE A 142 -9.16 -9.30 14.86
N ASP A 143 -8.64 -9.80 15.98
CA ASP A 143 -9.42 -10.08 17.18
C ASP A 143 -10.07 -8.81 17.75
N ALA A 144 -9.28 -7.72 17.87
CA ALA A 144 -9.81 -6.44 18.30
C ALA A 144 -10.89 -5.89 17.36
N ALA A 145 -10.76 -6.10 16.04
CA ALA A 145 -11.74 -5.66 15.06
C ALA A 145 -13.06 -6.47 15.17
N LEU A 146 -12.96 -7.77 15.33
CA LEU A 146 -14.13 -8.64 15.51
C LEU A 146 -14.86 -8.32 16.82
N ASN A 147 -14.12 -8.16 17.93
CA ASN A 147 -14.68 -7.87 19.25
C ASN A 147 -15.35 -6.48 19.32
N ASN A 148 -14.89 -5.52 18.54
CA ASN A 148 -15.43 -4.15 18.51
C ASN A 148 -16.36 -3.88 17.31
N ASN A 149 -16.74 -4.88 16.52
CA ASN A 149 -17.66 -4.75 15.38
C ASN A 149 -17.17 -3.71 14.34
N VAL A 150 -15.88 -3.63 14.09
CA VAL A 150 -15.30 -2.80 13.02
C VAL A 150 -15.91 -3.19 11.67
N LYS A 151 -16.15 -2.23 10.78
CA LYS A 151 -16.83 -2.49 9.50
C LYS A 151 -15.89 -2.90 8.38
N LYS A 152 -14.68 -2.34 8.37
CA LYS A 152 -13.66 -2.62 7.34
C LYS A 152 -12.28 -2.66 7.98
N VAL A 153 -11.51 -3.68 7.63
CA VAL A 153 -10.10 -3.81 7.99
C VAL A 153 -9.28 -4.01 6.72
N LEU A 154 -8.36 -3.11 6.44
CA LEU A 154 -7.51 -3.17 5.27
C LEU A 154 -6.04 -3.31 5.70
N LEU A 155 -5.41 -4.43 5.31
CA LEU A 155 -3.98 -4.67 5.55
C LEU A 155 -3.14 -4.07 4.42
N VAL A 156 -2.11 -3.34 4.78
CA VAL A 156 -1.07 -2.89 3.84
C VAL A 156 -0.01 -3.97 3.73
N SER A 157 0.15 -4.55 2.55
CA SER A 157 1.13 -5.60 2.24
C SER A 157 2.14 -5.15 1.17
N THR A 158 2.89 -6.08 0.60
CA THR A 158 4.08 -5.81 -0.22
C THR A 158 4.26 -6.90 -1.30
N ASP A 159 4.97 -6.55 -2.40
CA ASP A 159 5.48 -7.48 -3.40
C ASP A 159 6.36 -8.61 -2.82
N LYS A 160 7.00 -8.36 -1.67
CA LYS A 160 7.85 -9.34 -0.98
C LYS A 160 7.07 -10.49 -0.34
N ALA A 161 5.76 -10.33 -0.14
CA ALA A 161 4.86 -11.39 0.31
C ALA A 161 4.62 -12.46 -0.78
N VAL A 162 4.87 -12.12 -2.05
CA VAL A 162 4.69 -13.02 -3.20
C VAL A 162 5.96 -13.83 -3.42
N ASN A 163 5.89 -15.16 -3.35
CA ASN A 163 7.06 -16.06 -3.43
C ASN A 163 8.22 -15.57 -2.53
N PRO A 164 8.02 -15.50 -1.20
CA PRO A 164 8.96 -14.86 -0.29
C PRO A 164 10.30 -15.60 -0.24
N VAL A 165 11.40 -14.84 -0.30
CA VAL A 165 12.78 -15.32 -0.17
C VAL A 165 13.48 -14.79 1.09
N ASN A 166 12.72 -14.08 1.94
CA ASN A 166 13.19 -13.51 3.20
C ASN A 166 12.06 -13.54 4.25
N LEU A 167 12.44 -13.40 5.51
CA LEU A 167 11.50 -13.47 6.63
C LEU A 167 10.45 -12.35 6.59
N TYR A 168 10.84 -11.13 6.18
CA TYR A 168 9.86 -10.05 6.03
C TYR A 168 8.73 -10.45 5.09
N GLY A 169 9.07 -10.95 3.89
CA GLY A 169 8.08 -11.42 2.92
C GLY A 169 7.23 -12.56 3.47
N ALA A 170 7.85 -13.55 4.11
CA ALA A 170 7.15 -14.69 4.72
C ALA A 170 6.16 -14.24 5.81
N THR A 171 6.56 -13.32 6.70
CA THR A 171 5.65 -12.78 7.71
C THR A 171 4.50 -11.98 7.12
N LYS A 172 4.72 -11.26 6.02
CA LYS A 172 3.66 -10.51 5.33
C LYS A 172 2.70 -11.44 4.60
N LEU A 173 3.19 -12.53 3.99
CA LEU A 173 2.34 -13.58 3.41
C LEU A 173 1.45 -14.22 4.50
N CYS A 174 2.01 -14.57 5.66
CA CYS A 174 1.22 -15.08 6.78
C CYS A 174 0.15 -14.08 7.22
N ALA A 175 0.50 -12.80 7.34
CA ALA A 175 -0.45 -11.74 7.70
C ALA A 175 -1.59 -11.59 6.66
N GLU A 176 -1.30 -11.68 5.36
CA GLU A 176 -2.32 -11.70 4.31
C GLU A 176 -3.28 -12.88 4.49
N ARG A 177 -2.74 -14.09 4.70
CA ARG A 177 -3.55 -15.32 4.85
C ARG A 177 -4.43 -15.26 6.10
N LEU A 178 -3.90 -14.82 7.24
CA LEU A 178 -4.67 -14.60 8.48
C LEU A 178 -5.82 -13.63 8.24
N LEU A 179 -5.55 -12.50 7.61
CA LEU A 179 -6.56 -11.46 7.39
C LEU A 179 -7.65 -11.92 6.41
N VAL A 180 -7.28 -12.59 5.32
CA VAL A 180 -8.24 -13.14 4.35
C VAL A 180 -9.11 -14.21 5.03
N ALA A 181 -8.51 -15.12 5.79
CA ALA A 181 -9.22 -16.17 6.52
C ALA A 181 -10.17 -15.61 7.59
N ALA A 182 -9.85 -14.45 8.18
CA ALA A 182 -10.69 -13.82 9.22
C ALA A 182 -12.11 -13.49 8.75
N ASN A 183 -12.37 -13.42 7.45
CA ASN A 183 -13.71 -13.26 6.91
C ASN A 183 -14.65 -14.43 7.27
N ALA A 184 -14.10 -15.62 7.55
CA ALA A 184 -14.87 -16.79 8.02
C ALA A 184 -15.49 -16.59 9.42
N TYR A 185 -14.88 -15.73 10.24
CA TYR A 185 -15.35 -15.48 11.62
C TYR A 185 -16.39 -14.36 11.71
N ARG A 186 -16.84 -13.82 10.59
CA ARG A 186 -17.85 -12.77 10.54
C ARG A 186 -19.22 -13.32 10.98
N LYS A 187 -19.82 -12.72 11.98
CA LYS A 187 -21.17 -13.08 12.44
C LYS A 187 -22.26 -12.78 11.42
N ASN A 188 -22.06 -11.78 10.58
CA ASN A 188 -22.93 -11.39 9.47
C ASN A 188 -22.19 -10.44 8.52
N GLU A 189 -22.77 -10.14 7.34
CA GLU A 189 -22.17 -9.25 6.34
C GLU A 189 -21.98 -7.79 6.79
N LYS A 190 -22.61 -7.38 7.89
CA LYS A 190 -22.49 -6.03 8.45
C LYS A 190 -21.25 -5.87 9.32
N ILE A 191 -20.53 -6.95 9.64
CA ILE A 191 -19.34 -6.95 10.49
C ILE A 191 -18.12 -7.23 9.63
N ALA A 192 -17.06 -6.51 9.90
CA ALA A 192 -15.73 -6.48 9.33
C ALA A 192 -15.49 -7.25 8.03
N GLY A 193 -15.49 -6.56 6.88
CA GLY A 193 -14.80 -7.06 5.68
C GLY A 193 -13.30 -6.89 5.87
N PHE A 194 -12.54 -7.96 5.70
CA PHE A 194 -11.07 -7.97 5.79
C PHE A 194 -10.49 -8.13 4.39
N SER A 195 -9.70 -7.16 3.93
CA SER A 195 -9.06 -7.17 2.61
C SER A 195 -7.64 -6.65 2.67
N VAL A 196 -6.88 -6.85 1.60
CA VAL A 196 -5.46 -6.54 1.52
C VAL A 196 -5.17 -5.61 0.35
N VAL A 197 -4.22 -4.68 0.51
CA VAL A 197 -3.55 -4.02 -0.61
C VAL A 197 -2.12 -4.50 -0.69
N ARG A 198 -1.64 -4.84 -1.89
CA ARG A 198 -0.29 -5.35 -2.15
C ARG A 198 0.36 -4.47 -3.22
N TYR A 199 1.53 -3.88 -2.93
CA TYR A 199 2.25 -3.03 -3.86
C TYR A 199 3.76 -3.13 -3.69
N GLY A 200 4.51 -2.55 -4.64
CA GLY A 200 5.96 -2.57 -4.68
C GLY A 200 6.64 -1.48 -3.84
N ASN A 201 7.77 -0.98 -4.33
CA ASN A 201 8.55 0.03 -3.62
C ASN A 201 7.87 1.40 -3.67
N VAL A 202 7.74 2.05 -2.51
CA VAL A 202 7.19 3.41 -2.41
C VAL A 202 8.34 4.42 -2.48
N ILE A 203 8.25 5.33 -3.44
CA ILE A 203 9.23 6.42 -3.61
C ILE A 203 9.22 7.32 -2.37
N GLY A 204 10.40 7.69 -1.88
CA GLY A 204 10.57 8.57 -0.73
C GLY A 204 10.27 7.92 0.63
N SER A 205 9.98 6.61 0.67
CA SER A 205 9.79 5.93 1.95
C SER A 205 11.12 5.78 2.70
N ARG A 206 11.08 5.89 4.04
CA ARG A 206 12.28 5.77 4.91
C ARG A 206 12.99 4.44 4.70
N GLY A 207 14.33 4.50 4.56
CA GLY A 207 15.18 3.36 4.25
C GLY A 207 15.03 2.83 2.82
N SER A 208 14.43 3.60 1.91
CA SER A 208 14.33 3.24 0.50
C SER A 208 15.69 3.37 -0.20
N ILE A 209 15.83 2.69 -1.35
CA ILE A 209 17.04 2.79 -2.16
C ILE A 209 17.32 4.23 -2.61
N VAL A 210 16.30 5.04 -2.84
CA VAL A 210 16.46 6.46 -3.19
C VAL A 210 17.17 7.20 -2.06
N GLU A 211 16.71 7.03 -0.81
CA GLU A 211 17.34 7.65 0.36
C GLU A 211 18.81 7.18 0.55
N ILE A 212 19.08 5.90 0.30
CA ILE A 212 20.43 5.34 0.38
C ILE A 212 21.33 6.00 -0.69
N LEU A 213 20.83 6.14 -1.92
CA LEU A 213 21.57 6.78 -3.02
C LEU A 213 21.83 8.26 -2.74
N GLU A 214 20.84 8.98 -2.21
CA GLU A 214 21.00 10.38 -1.80
C GLU A 214 22.11 10.56 -0.76
N ARG A 215 22.20 9.65 0.21
CA ARG A 215 23.28 9.66 1.21
C ARG A 215 24.65 9.29 0.64
N GLN A 216 24.69 8.45 -0.41
CA GLN A 216 25.95 7.99 -1.01
C GLN A 216 26.48 8.95 -2.08
N LYS A 217 25.63 9.75 -2.71
CA LYS A 217 26.01 10.57 -3.86
C LYS A 217 27.16 11.56 -3.56
N ASP A 218 27.20 12.10 -2.34
CA ASP A 218 28.23 13.08 -1.93
C ASP A 218 29.62 12.44 -1.82
N SER A 219 29.71 11.11 -1.65
CA SER A 219 30.97 10.37 -1.66
C SER A 219 31.52 10.10 -3.08
N GLY A 220 30.77 10.42 -4.14
CA GLY A 220 31.10 10.08 -5.53
C GLY A 220 31.04 8.59 -5.85
N LEU A 221 30.61 7.74 -4.91
CA LEU A 221 30.54 6.28 -5.07
C LEU A 221 29.20 5.75 -4.58
N VAL A 222 28.43 5.09 -5.46
CA VAL A 222 27.17 4.42 -5.12
C VAL A 222 27.28 2.92 -5.28
N THR A 223 26.53 2.17 -4.47
CA THR A 223 26.53 0.70 -4.53
C THR A 223 25.31 0.15 -5.22
N LEU A 224 25.49 -0.88 -6.04
CA LEU A 224 24.44 -1.65 -6.70
C LEU A 224 24.68 -3.14 -6.46
N THR A 225 23.64 -3.86 -6.07
CA THR A 225 23.73 -5.29 -5.78
C THR A 225 23.87 -6.11 -7.05
N ASP A 226 23.02 -5.89 -8.05
CA ASP A 226 23.09 -6.54 -9.38
C ASP A 226 22.49 -5.63 -10.46
N LYS A 227 23.12 -5.59 -11.65
CA LYS A 227 22.70 -4.75 -12.79
C LYS A 227 21.36 -5.17 -13.38
N ARG A 228 20.95 -6.43 -13.18
CA ARG A 228 19.70 -7.01 -13.72
C ARG A 228 18.48 -6.67 -12.89
N MET A 229 18.65 -6.22 -11.64
CA MET A 229 17.54 -6.00 -10.71
C MET A 229 16.53 -5.00 -11.22
N THR A 230 15.26 -5.39 -11.14
CA THR A 230 14.12 -4.53 -11.42
C THR A 230 13.20 -4.42 -10.20
N ARG A 231 12.50 -3.29 -10.06
CA ARG A 231 11.54 -3.07 -8.97
C ARG A 231 10.30 -2.38 -9.50
N PHE A 232 9.14 -2.73 -8.94
CA PHE A 232 7.92 -1.95 -9.09
C PHE A 232 8.00 -0.66 -8.29
N TRP A 233 7.45 0.42 -8.84
CA TRP A 233 7.47 1.73 -8.20
C TRP A 233 6.07 2.33 -8.10
N ILE A 234 5.78 2.90 -6.91
CA ILE A 234 4.56 3.65 -6.64
C ILE A 234 4.93 4.93 -5.87
N THR A 235 4.24 6.03 -6.14
CA THR A 235 4.37 7.25 -5.33
C THR A 235 3.63 7.09 -4.01
N GLY A 236 3.92 7.95 -3.02
CA GLY A 236 3.15 7.96 -1.78
C GLY A 236 1.68 8.26 -2.01
N GLU A 237 1.37 9.19 -2.93
CA GLU A 237 0.00 9.54 -3.36
C GLU A 237 -0.68 8.35 -4.04
N GLY A 238 0.02 7.64 -4.94
CA GLY A 238 -0.51 6.43 -5.57
C GLY A 238 -0.83 5.32 -4.58
N ALA A 239 -0.01 5.15 -3.54
CA ALA A 239 -0.28 4.19 -2.47
C ALA A 239 -1.50 4.59 -1.61
N VAL A 240 -1.68 5.89 -1.34
CA VAL A 240 -2.88 6.43 -0.67
C VAL A 240 -4.12 6.21 -1.52
N GLU A 241 -4.08 6.52 -2.81
CA GLU A 241 -5.20 6.29 -3.74
C GLU A 241 -5.59 4.81 -3.80
N LEU A 242 -4.61 3.88 -3.86
CA LEU A 242 -4.88 2.44 -3.80
C LEU A 242 -5.63 2.04 -2.53
N VAL A 243 -5.22 2.56 -1.36
CA VAL A 243 -5.89 2.31 -0.07
C VAL A 243 -7.34 2.80 -0.10
N LEU A 244 -7.59 4.01 -0.63
CA LEU A 244 -8.93 4.59 -0.71
C LEU A 244 -9.82 3.85 -1.72
N ASP A 245 -9.28 3.44 -2.86
CA ASP A 245 -9.98 2.63 -3.85
C ASP A 245 -10.36 1.27 -3.25
N ALA A 246 -9.42 0.60 -2.58
CA ALA A 246 -9.68 -0.67 -1.91
C ALA A 246 -10.77 -0.54 -0.83
N LEU A 247 -10.72 0.50 0.02
CA LEU A 247 -11.77 0.77 1.01
C LEU A 247 -13.14 0.98 0.37
N SER A 248 -13.18 1.56 -0.83
CA SER A 248 -14.43 1.81 -1.55
C SER A 248 -15.03 0.53 -2.15
N LEU A 249 -14.16 -0.37 -2.64
CA LEU A 249 -14.56 -1.56 -3.41
C LEU A 249 -14.69 -2.83 -2.55
N MET A 250 -13.92 -2.93 -1.46
CA MET A 250 -13.82 -4.16 -0.66
C MET A 250 -15.14 -4.61 -0.05
N LYS A 251 -15.37 -5.90 -0.09
CA LYS A 251 -16.45 -6.63 0.60
C LYS A 251 -15.91 -7.64 1.63
N GLY A 252 -14.66 -8.05 1.46
CA GLY A 252 -13.91 -8.97 2.31
C GLY A 252 -13.29 -10.12 1.52
N GLY A 253 -12.00 -10.39 1.78
CA GLY A 253 -11.23 -11.47 1.16
C GLY A 253 -10.42 -11.06 -0.07
N GLU A 254 -10.68 -9.91 -0.65
CA GLU A 254 -9.98 -9.45 -1.85
C GLU A 254 -8.56 -8.98 -1.54
N ILE A 255 -7.63 -9.20 -2.49
CA ILE A 255 -6.30 -8.59 -2.49
C ILE A 255 -6.21 -7.65 -3.70
N PHE A 256 -6.07 -6.36 -3.43
CA PHE A 256 -5.98 -5.31 -4.45
C PHE A 256 -4.52 -5.04 -4.81
N ILE A 257 -4.21 -5.01 -6.10
CA ILE A 257 -2.87 -4.82 -6.64
C ILE A 257 -2.92 -3.72 -7.69
N PRO A 258 -2.14 -2.63 -7.54
CA PRO A 258 -2.14 -1.54 -8.52
C PRO A 258 -1.42 -1.95 -9.80
N LYS A 259 -1.82 -1.38 -10.93
CA LYS A 259 -1.09 -1.51 -12.21
C LYS A 259 0.11 -0.57 -12.19
N LEU A 260 1.28 -1.12 -11.86
CA LEU A 260 2.52 -0.38 -11.68
C LEU A 260 3.44 -0.52 -12.89
N LYS A 261 4.26 0.50 -13.10
CA LYS A 261 5.46 0.43 -13.91
C LYS A 261 6.64 -0.05 -13.06
N ALA A 262 7.64 -0.62 -13.69
CA ALA A 262 8.88 -1.01 -13.05
C ALA A 262 10.06 -0.16 -13.56
N MET A 263 11.23 -0.38 -12.99
CA MET A 263 12.48 0.20 -13.43
C MET A 263 13.65 -0.69 -13.06
N MET A 264 14.67 -0.69 -13.88
CA MET A 264 15.96 -1.27 -13.53
C MET A 264 16.67 -0.40 -12.49
N LEU A 265 17.23 -1.02 -11.46
CA LEU A 265 17.96 -0.25 -10.43
C LEU A 265 19.14 0.52 -10.98
N LYS A 266 19.81 0.02 -12.03
CA LYS A 266 20.90 0.76 -12.73
C LYS A 266 20.44 2.10 -13.32
N ASP A 267 19.19 2.17 -13.82
CA ASP A 267 18.65 3.38 -14.43
C ASP A 267 18.18 4.37 -13.35
N LEU A 268 17.70 3.87 -12.21
CA LEU A 268 17.48 4.67 -11.01
C LEU A 268 18.78 5.34 -10.55
N LEU A 269 19.90 4.58 -10.47
CA LEU A 269 21.20 5.13 -10.07
C LEU A 269 21.64 6.25 -10.99
N LYS A 270 21.54 6.04 -12.32
CA LYS A 270 21.89 7.07 -13.32
C LYS A 270 21.04 8.33 -13.19
N THR A 271 19.81 8.21 -12.74
CA THR A 271 18.91 9.36 -12.59
C THR A 271 19.19 10.14 -11.31
N VAL A 272 19.41 9.43 -10.18
CA VAL A 272 19.60 10.04 -8.85
C VAL A 272 21.04 10.49 -8.62
N ALA A 273 22.00 9.72 -9.13
CA ALA A 273 23.44 9.95 -8.91
C ALA A 273 24.26 9.83 -10.21
N PRO A 274 24.00 10.70 -11.23
CA PRO A 274 24.56 10.55 -12.59
C PRO A 274 26.07 10.61 -12.63
N ASN A 275 26.71 11.36 -11.73
CA ASN A 275 28.13 11.60 -11.69
C ASN A 275 28.92 10.64 -10.79
N CYS A 276 28.23 9.66 -10.17
CA CYS A 276 28.87 8.73 -9.24
C CYS A 276 29.39 7.48 -9.94
N LYS A 277 30.53 6.97 -9.45
CA LYS A 277 31.00 5.63 -9.80
C LYS A 277 30.10 4.57 -9.18
N VAL A 278 29.81 3.49 -9.92
CA VAL A 278 28.95 2.40 -9.45
C VAL A 278 29.81 1.20 -9.07
N LYS A 279 29.75 0.77 -7.81
CA LYS A 279 30.38 -0.45 -7.32
C LYS A 279 29.33 -1.58 -7.23
N ILE A 280 29.55 -2.68 -7.93
CA ILE A 280 28.72 -3.87 -7.80
C ILE A 280 29.16 -4.65 -6.56
N ILE A 281 28.22 -4.93 -5.65
CA ILE A 281 28.51 -5.58 -4.35
C ILE A 281 27.97 -7.00 -4.23
N GLY A 282 27.28 -7.52 -5.26
CA GLY A 282 26.65 -8.85 -5.24
C GLY A 282 25.26 -8.82 -4.60
N ILE A 283 24.47 -9.86 -4.90
CA ILE A 283 23.11 -10.04 -4.39
C ILE A 283 23.19 -10.38 -2.89
N ARG A 284 22.43 -9.68 -2.08
CA ARG A 284 22.36 -9.95 -0.64
C ARG A 284 21.43 -11.13 -0.36
N PRO A 285 21.65 -11.91 0.70
CA PRO A 285 20.68 -12.92 1.15
C PRO A 285 19.30 -12.30 1.30
N GLY A 286 18.27 -12.98 0.79
CA GLY A 286 16.90 -12.50 0.87
C GLY A 286 16.50 -11.43 -0.16
N GLU A 287 17.35 -11.13 -1.16
CA GLU A 287 17.00 -10.23 -2.27
C GLU A 287 16.65 -11.02 -3.54
N LYS A 288 15.61 -10.56 -4.25
CA LYS A 288 15.23 -11.06 -5.59
C LYS A 288 15.86 -10.20 -6.68
N ILE A 289 16.15 -10.80 -7.83
CA ILE A 289 16.52 -10.05 -9.04
C ILE A 289 15.30 -9.27 -9.54
N HIS A 290 14.16 -9.95 -9.68
CA HIS A 290 12.88 -9.37 -10.11
C HIS A 290 11.82 -9.57 -9.04
N GLU A 291 10.96 -8.59 -8.84
CA GLU A 291 9.82 -8.71 -7.92
C GLU A 291 8.58 -9.20 -8.66
N THR A 292 7.71 -9.89 -7.93
CA THR A 292 6.45 -10.44 -8.43
C THR A 292 5.31 -9.87 -7.59
N LEU A 293 4.20 -9.49 -8.24
CA LEU A 293 2.99 -9.02 -7.56
C LEU A 293 1.82 -10.01 -7.65
N LEU A 294 1.85 -10.93 -8.64
CA LEU A 294 0.91 -12.04 -8.80
C LEU A 294 1.67 -13.33 -9.05
N THR A 295 1.33 -14.40 -8.33
CA THR A 295 1.82 -15.74 -8.64
C THR A 295 1.04 -16.35 -9.80
N SER A 296 1.60 -17.38 -10.46
CA SER A 296 0.89 -18.17 -11.48
C SER A 296 -0.43 -18.76 -10.95
N ASP A 297 -0.47 -19.16 -9.68
CA ASP A 297 -1.67 -19.73 -9.06
C ASP A 297 -2.73 -18.67 -8.77
N GLU A 298 -2.33 -17.46 -8.41
CA GLU A 298 -3.25 -16.33 -8.18
C GLU A 298 -3.87 -15.81 -9.49
N VAL A 299 -3.19 -15.92 -10.63
CA VAL A 299 -3.67 -15.46 -11.94
C VAL A 299 -5.05 -16.03 -12.29
N ARG A 300 -5.31 -17.32 -11.99
CA ARG A 300 -6.58 -18.00 -12.30
C ARG A 300 -7.81 -17.34 -11.68
N ARG A 301 -7.64 -16.59 -10.60
CA ARG A 301 -8.69 -15.91 -9.84
C ARG A 301 -8.47 -14.40 -9.73
N THR A 302 -7.71 -13.85 -10.68
CA THR A 302 -7.41 -12.42 -10.74
C THR A 302 -8.27 -11.75 -11.80
N ARG A 303 -8.98 -10.69 -11.40
CA ARG A 303 -9.75 -9.84 -12.28
C ARG A 303 -9.01 -8.55 -12.61
N ASP A 304 -9.24 -8.06 -13.83
CA ASP A 304 -8.83 -6.73 -14.26
C ASP A 304 -9.93 -5.71 -13.92
N ILE A 305 -9.68 -4.85 -12.91
CA ILE A 305 -10.64 -3.84 -12.46
C ILE A 305 -10.16 -2.42 -12.78
N LYS A 306 -9.99 -2.10 -14.05
CA LYS A 306 -9.48 -0.80 -14.54
C LYS A 306 -8.04 -0.52 -14.10
N ASN A 307 -7.86 0.21 -13.00
CA ASN A 307 -6.55 0.65 -12.52
C ASN A 307 -5.85 -0.36 -11.61
N HIS A 308 -6.51 -1.45 -11.27
CA HIS A 308 -6.01 -2.46 -10.34
C HIS A 308 -6.24 -3.86 -10.90
N TYR A 309 -5.47 -4.82 -10.41
CA TYR A 309 -5.82 -6.23 -10.40
C TYR A 309 -6.41 -6.56 -9.04
N LEU A 310 -7.37 -7.48 -9.02
CA LEU A 310 -8.02 -7.94 -7.81
C LEU A 310 -7.98 -9.46 -7.77
N ILE A 311 -7.34 -10.02 -6.76
CA ILE A 311 -7.36 -11.46 -6.50
C ILE A 311 -8.63 -11.77 -5.70
N GLU A 312 -9.45 -12.66 -6.23
CA GLU A 312 -10.64 -13.16 -5.53
C GLU A 312 -10.26 -14.12 -4.39
N PRO A 313 -11.07 -14.22 -3.33
CA PRO A 313 -10.92 -15.25 -2.29
C PRO A 313 -10.98 -16.67 -2.86
N GLU A 314 -10.29 -17.60 -2.20
CA GLU A 314 -10.20 -19.01 -2.66
C GLU A 314 -11.43 -19.87 -2.30
N HIS A 315 -12.27 -19.44 -1.39
CA HIS A 315 -13.34 -20.26 -0.83
C HIS A 315 -14.69 -19.99 -1.51
N ASP A 316 -15.42 -21.04 -1.90
CA ASP A 316 -16.69 -20.99 -2.64
C ASP A 316 -17.83 -20.27 -1.89
N TRP A 317 -17.74 -20.17 -0.56
CA TRP A 317 -18.73 -19.47 0.26
C TRP A 317 -18.58 -17.94 0.24
N TRP A 318 -17.53 -17.40 -0.40
CA TRP A 318 -17.42 -15.98 -0.69
C TRP A 318 -18.18 -15.61 -1.94
N LYS A 319 -19.10 -14.66 -1.80
CA LYS A 319 -19.87 -14.15 -2.93
C LYS A 319 -19.08 -13.06 -3.65
N THR A 320 -18.73 -13.31 -4.90
CA THR A 320 -18.04 -12.35 -5.76
C THR A 320 -18.95 -11.68 -6.80
N GLU A 321 -20.26 -11.65 -6.53
CA GLU A 321 -21.27 -11.14 -7.45
C GLU A 321 -21.02 -9.69 -7.89
N HIS A 322 -20.49 -8.87 -7.00
CA HIS A 322 -20.13 -7.47 -7.29
C HIS A 322 -18.98 -7.33 -8.29
N LEU A 323 -18.27 -8.42 -8.60
CA LEU A 323 -17.13 -8.46 -9.51
C LEU A 323 -17.49 -9.05 -10.90
N LYS A 324 -18.71 -9.51 -11.11
CA LYS A 324 -19.13 -10.20 -12.37
C LYS A 324 -18.89 -9.39 -13.64
N ASN A 325 -18.90 -8.07 -13.56
CA ASN A 325 -18.68 -7.18 -14.70
C ASN A 325 -17.21 -6.97 -15.07
N PHE A 326 -16.27 -7.54 -14.31
CA PHE A 326 -14.84 -7.44 -14.58
C PHE A 326 -14.31 -8.77 -15.14
N SER A 327 -13.53 -8.69 -16.22
CA SER A 327 -12.93 -9.86 -16.86
C SER A 327 -11.77 -10.41 -16.03
N TYR A 328 -11.57 -11.72 -16.10
CA TYR A 328 -10.35 -12.34 -15.62
C TYR A 328 -9.17 -11.94 -16.52
N VAL A 329 -7.98 -11.86 -15.92
CA VAL A 329 -6.74 -11.72 -16.71
C VAL A 329 -6.48 -13.02 -17.50
N PRO A 330 -5.73 -12.96 -18.62
CA PRO A 330 -5.34 -14.16 -19.37
C PRO A 330 -4.63 -15.19 -18.50
N THR A 331 -4.80 -16.48 -18.77
CA THR A 331 -4.22 -17.58 -17.96
C THR A 331 -2.70 -17.62 -17.99
N ASP A 332 -2.08 -17.10 -19.04
CA ASP A 332 -0.63 -16.94 -19.21
C ASP A 332 -0.09 -15.61 -18.71
N PHE A 333 -0.93 -14.80 -18.07
CA PHE A 333 -0.56 -13.49 -17.54
C PHE A 333 0.54 -13.60 -16.48
N SER A 334 1.54 -12.76 -16.60
CA SER A 334 2.65 -12.68 -15.64
C SER A 334 2.85 -11.23 -15.20
N TYR A 335 2.79 -11.01 -13.89
CA TYR A 335 2.95 -9.68 -13.34
C TYR A 335 4.24 -9.59 -12.50
N THR A 336 5.36 -9.52 -13.22
CA THR A 336 6.72 -9.41 -12.69
C THR A 336 7.39 -8.13 -13.15
N SER A 337 8.31 -7.60 -12.35
CA SER A 337 8.91 -6.27 -12.57
C SER A 337 9.84 -6.18 -13.79
N ASP A 338 10.27 -7.30 -14.35
CA ASP A 338 11.03 -7.37 -15.60
C ASP A 338 10.15 -7.39 -16.85
N LYS A 339 8.88 -7.87 -16.73
CA LYS A 339 7.97 -8.05 -17.87
C LYS A 339 7.00 -6.88 -18.08
N VAL A 340 6.84 -5.99 -17.12
CA VAL A 340 5.99 -4.82 -17.27
C VAL A 340 6.73 -3.66 -17.94
N ARG A 341 5.98 -2.67 -18.43
CA ARG A 341 6.55 -1.44 -18.97
C ARG A 341 7.47 -0.77 -17.94
N HIS A 342 8.68 -0.45 -18.35
CA HIS A 342 9.63 0.30 -17.53
C HIS A 342 9.40 1.81 -17.61
N LEU A 343 9.63 2.49 -16.49
CA LEU A 343 9.67 3.94 -16.42
C LEU A 343 10.80 4.49 -17.26
N LYS A 344 10.53 5.58 -17.99
CA LYS A 344 11.58 6.38 -18.63
C LYS A 344 12.25 7.30 -17.59
N PRO A 345 13.51 7.75 -17.83
CA PRO A 345 14.22 8.64 -16.92
C PRO A 345 13.42 9.92 -16.57
N GLU A 346 12.70 10.50 -17.53
CA GLU A 346 11.88 11.70 -17.33
C GLU A 346 10.68 11.42 -16.43
N GLU A 347 10.02 10.26 -16.60
CA GLU A 347 8.91 9.83 -15.75
C GLU A 347 9.41 9.64 -14.31
N LEU A 348 10.61 9.05 -14.13
CA LEU A 348 11.20 8.89 -12.81
C LEU A 348 11.53 10.23 -12.16
N LYS A 349 12.17 11.17 -12.88
CA LYS A 349 12.46 12.51 -12.37
C LYS A 349 11.20 13.20 -11.87
N SER A 350 10.12 13.14 -12.66
CA SER A 350 8.84 13.70 -12.25
C SER A 350 8.25 13.03 -10.98
N MET A 351 8.44 11.72 -10.80
CA MET A 351 7.99 10.98 -9.61
C MET A 351 8.87 11.28 -8.38
N LEU A 352 10.13 11.63 -8.56
CA LEU A 352 11.07 11.99 -7.49
C LEU A 352 10.98 13.48 -7.09
N THR A 353 10.21 14.28 -7.83
CA THR A 353 10.17 15.75 -7.69
C THR A 353 11.57 16.39 -7.83
N LEU A 354 12.40 15.82 -8.71
CA LEU A 354 13.76 16.30 -9.03
C LEU A 354 13.72 17.26 -10.23
#